data_b2385c033a2f3f4430e9d48fffc5c636
#
_entry.id   b2385c033a2f3f4430e9d48fffc5c636
#
_cell.length_a   1.000
_cell.length_b   1.000
_cell.length_c   1.000
_cell.angle_alpha   90.00
_cell.angle_beta   90.00
_cell.angle_gamma   90.00
#
_symmetry.space_group_name_H-M   'P 1'
#
loop_
_entity.id
_entity.type
_entity.pdbx_description
1 polymer ?
#
loop_
_entity_poly.entity_id
_entity_poly.type
_entity_poly.pdbx_seq_one_letter_code
_entity_poly.pdbx_strand_id
1 'polypeptide(L)'
;MAKKQILLNAFNMNCVGHINHGLWTHPRDRSTDYRLLPYWTNLARTLERGLFDGLFLADIVGVYDVYQHNVDVTLRESIQLPVNDPTLLVPAMAAVTENLGFGVTVNLTYEQPYLLARRFSTLDHLTQGRIGWNIVTGYLDSAARAMGLNEQLPHDERYERADEYLEILYKLWEGSWEQGAVLRDKVGRVYADPAQVHQVKHAGRYYHVEGYHLAEPSPQRTPVLFQAGSSGRGQRFAARHAECVFISPPNRAVGRETVRTLREQLVQAGRRPDDVKVFVGA
;
A
#
# COMPACT_ATOMS: atom_id res chain seq x y z
N MET A 1 19.13 4.00 27.99
CA MET A 1 18.75 3.91 26.57
C MET A 1 17.57 2.94 26.46
N ALA A 2 16.44 3.35 25.90
CA ALA A 2 15.35 2.41 25.62
C ALA A 2 15.87 1.30 24.68
N LYS A 3 15.52 0.03 24.98
CA LYS A 3 15.85 -1.08 24.09
C LYS A 3 15.22 -0.81 22.72
N LYS A 4 16.01 -0.84 21.63
CA LYS A 4 15.49 -0.76 20.28
C LYS A 4 14.62 -1.99 20.02
N GLN A 5 13.36 -1.77 19.70
CA GLN A 5 12.41 -2.82 19.33
C GLN A 5 12.64 -3.23 17.88
N ILE A 6 12.60 -4.53 17.62
CA ILE A 6 12.60 -5.07 16.24
C ILE A 6 11.14 -5.16 15.81
N LEU A 7 10.82 -4.57 14.68
CA LEU A 7 9.49 -4.66 14.05
C LEU A 7 9.50 -5.81 13.04
N LEU A 8 8.51 -6.68 13.10
CA LEU A 8 8.38 -7.85 12.24
C LEU A 8 7.13 -7.72 11.36
N ASN A 9 7.34 -7.67 10.04
CA ASN A 9 6.26 -7.80 9.07
C ASN A 9 6.37 -9.14 8.34
N ALA A 10 5.29 -9.92 8.35
CA ALA A 10 5.16 -11.03 7.42
C ALA A 10 4.91 -10.48 6.01
N PHE A 11 5.37 -11.21 5.01
CA PHE A 11 5.22 -10.83 3.61
C PHE A 11 4.47 -11.94 2.87
N ASN A 12 3.40 -11.57 2.18
CA ASN A 12 2.61 -12.50 1.36
C ASN A 12 2.00 -11.76 0.16
N MET A 13 1.33 -12.51 -0.71
CA MET A 13 0.60 -12.00 -1.85
C MET A 13 -0.67 -12.83 -2.04
N ASN A 14 -1.75 -12.25 -2.52
CA ASN A 14 -3.02 -12.97 -2.73
C ASN A 14 -3.00 -13.84 -3.99
N CYS A 15 -2.05 -14.77 -4.02
CA CYS A 15 -1.82 -15.73 -5.12
C CYS A 15 -1.21 -17.02 -4.56
N VAL A 16 -0.95 -18.00 -5.42
CA VAL A 16 -0.32 -19.26 -5.04
C VAL A 16 1.11 -19.06 -4.54
N GLY A 17 1.89 -18.23 -5.20
CA GLY A 17 3.28 -17.99 -4.79
C GLY A 17 3.83 -16.67 -5.29
N HIS A 18 4.58 -15.99 -4.41
CA HIS A 18 5.37 -14.82 -4.74
C HIS A 18 6.81 -15.08 -4.29
N ILE A 19 7.81 -14.79 -5.11
CA ILE A 19 9.25 -15.04 -4.89
C ILE A 19 9.60 -16.54 -4.92
N ASN A 20 8.90 -17.41 -4.18
CA ASN A 20 9.20 -18.83 -4.05
C ASN A 20 8.36 -19.67 -5.05
N HIS A 21 8.61 -19.48 -6.33
CA HIS A 21 7.90 -20.22 -7.39
C HIS A 21 8.14 -21.71 -7.27
N GLY A 22 7.09 -22.52 -7.50
CA GLY A 22 7.15 -23.97 -7.46
C GLY A 22 6.99 -24.60 -6.06
N LEU A 23 7.06 -23.84 -4.95
CA LEU A 23 6.86 -24.41 -3.62
C LEU A 23 5.44 -24.99 -3.40
N TRP A 24 4.45 -24.54 -4.16
CA TRP A 24 3.07 -25.06 -4.12
C TRP A 24 2.99 -26.54 -4.42
N THR A 25 4.01 -27.14 -5.05
CA THR A 25 4.09 -28.59 -5.31
C THR A 25 4.48 -29.40 -4.07
N HIS A 26 4.95 -28.75 -3.00
CA HIS A 26 5.35 -29.45 -1.79
C HIS A 26 4.12 -30.03 -1.06
N PRO A 27 4.14 -31.30 -0.60
CA PRO A 27 2.95 -31.96 -0.03
C PRO A 27 2.32 -31.26 1.19
N ARG A 28 3.07 -30.46 1.92
CA ARG A 28 2.58 -29.69 3.08
C ARG A 28 2.22 -28.24 2.74
N ASP A 29 2.41 -27.81 1.51
CA ASP A 29 2.04 -26.47 1.10
C ASP A 29 0.53 -26.29 1.07
N ARG A 30 0.05 -25.15 1.49
CA ARG A 30 -1.36 -24.77 1.52
C ARG A 30 -1.64 -23.48 0.74
N SER A 31 -0.65 -22.98 0.01
CA SER A 31 -0.78 -21.72 -0.75
C SER A 31 -1.87 -21.77 -1.83
N THR A 32 -2.22 -22.96 -2.32
CA THR A 32 -3.35 -23.18 -3.24
C THR A 32 -4.71 -22.86 -2.63
N ASP A 33 -4.80 -22.74 -1.29
CA ASP A 33 -6.00 -22.32 -0.56
C ASP A 33 -6.15 -20.78 -0.50
N TYR A 34 -5.27 -19.99 -1.11
CA TYR A 34 -5.24 -18.52 -1.07
C TYR A 34 -6.58 -17.85 -1.38
N ARG A 35 -7.47 -18.51 -2.12
CA ARG A 35 -8.82 -18.03 -2.47
C ARG A 35 -9.87 -18.26 -1.38
N LEU A 36 -9.49 -18.86 -0.24
CA LEU A 36 -10.40 -19.20 0.84
C LEU A 36 -10.15 -18.31 2.06
N LEU A 37 -11.20 -17.70 2.61
CA LEU A 37 -11.08 -16.86 3.80
C LEU A 37 -10.42 -17.55 5.01
N PRO A 38 -10.69 -18.84 5.32
CA PRO A 38 -10.02 -19.52 6.43
C PRO A 38 -8.48 -19.55 6.33
N TYR A 39 -7.92 -19.59 5.12
CA TYR A 39 -6.47 -19.52 4.92
C TYR A 39 -5.92 -18.20 5.48
N TRP A 40 -6.51 -17.06 5.12
CA TRP A 40 -6.08 -15.74 5.52
C TRP A 40 -6.38 -15.42 6.99
N THR A 41 -7.56 -15.77 7.48
CA THR A 41 -7.91 -15.51 8.89
C THR A 41 -7.08 -16.38 9.85
N ASN A 42 -6.70 -17.60 9.48
CA ASN A 42 -5.78 -18.42 10.26
C ASN A 42 -4.36 -17.88 10.22
N LEU A 43 -3.89 -17.39 9.06
CA LEU A 43 -2.60 -16.70 8.94
C LEU A 43 -2.56 -15.49 9.87
N ALA A 44 -3.56 -14.61 9.80
CA ALA A 44 -3.63 -13.41 10.63
C ALA A 44 -3.58 -13.73 12.14
N ARG A 45 -4.39 -14.69 12.61
CA ARG A 45 -4.34 -15.15 14.02
C ARG A 45 -2.96 -15.72 14.39
N THR A 46 -2.32 -16.44 13.48
CA THR A 46 -1.00 -17.03 13.73
C THR A 46 0.06 -15.96 13.86
N LEU A 47 0.05 -14.95 12.99
CA LEU A 47 0.97 -13.83 13.03
C LEU A 47 0.78 -12.99 14.31
N GLU A 48 -0.45 -12.70 14.69
CA GLU A 48 -0.73 -11.95 15.91
C GLU A 48 -0.26 -12.71 17.16
N ARG A 49 -0.52 -14.02 17.27
CA ARG A 49 0.04 -14.86 18.36
C ARG A 49 1.56 -14.87 18.34
N GLY A 50 2.17 -14.79 17.17
CA GLY A 50 3.61 -14.71 16.99
C GLY A 50 4.19 -13.31 17.24
N LEU A 51 3.37 -12.34 17.67
CA LEU A 51 3.76 -10.96 17.95
C LEU A 51 4.37 -10.25 16.73
N PHE A 52 3.88 -10.55 15.53
CA PHE A 52 4.19 -9.77 14.35
C PHE A 52 3.47 -8.41 14.43
N ASP A 53 4.17 -7.35 14.02
CA ASP A 53 3.61 -6.00 13.96
C ASP A 53 2.67 -5.84 12.77
N GLY A 54 2.91 -6.56 11.67
CA GLY A 54 2.07 -6.46 10.49
C GLY A 54 2.18 -7.62 9.52
N LEU A 55 1.22 -7.66 8.61
CA LEU A 55 1.23 -8.45 7.39
C LEU A 55 1.27 -7.51 6.19
N PHE A 56 2.35 -7.60 5.41
CA PHE A 56 2.50 -6.86 4.17
C PHE A 56 2.00 -7.73 3.01
N LEU A 57 1.00 -7.23 2.29
CA LEU A 57 0.41 -7.88 1.12
C LEU A 57 0.91 -7.21 -0.16
N ALA A 58 1.79 -7.89 -0.86
CA ALA A 58 2.20 -7.49 -2.20
C ALA A 58 1.04 -7.68 -3.19
N ASP A 59 1.09 -6.91 -4.27
CA ASP A 59 0.18 -7.05 -5.40
C ASP A 59 0.86 -6.65 -6.70
N ILE A 60 0.35 -7.16 -7.80
CA ILE A 60 0.76 -6.83 -9.15
C ILE A 60 -0.46 -6.75 -10.07
N VAL A 61 -0.54 -5.68 -10.83
CA VAL A 61 -1.49 -5.56 -11.94
C VAL A 61 -0.76 -5.92 -13.22
N GLY A 62 -1.33 -6.83 -14.01
CA GLY A 62 -0.73 -7.38 -15.22
C GLY A 62 -0.18 -8.80 -15.04
N VAL A 63 0.41 -9.34 -16.08
CA VAL A 63 0.94 -10.70 -16.14
C VAL A 63 2.37 -10.71 -16.68
N TYR A 64 3.16 -11.69 -16.28
CA TYR A 64 4.49 -11.93 -16.86
C TYR A 64 4.34 -12.69 -18.17
N ASP A 65 4.43 -11.96 -19.29
CA ASP A 65 4.29 -12.46 -20.66
C ASP A 65 5.56 -12.31 -21.51
N VAL A 66 6.69 -11.96 -20.88
CA VAL A 66 7.94 -11.67 -21.60
C VAL A 66 8.65 -12.95 -22.05
N TYR A 67 8.67 -13.99 -21.19
CA TYR A 67 9.34 -15.25 -21.53
C TYR A 67 8.62 -15.95 -22.70
N GLN A 68 9.33 -16.19 -23.80
CA GLN A 68 8.80 -16.77 -25.03
C GLN A 68 7.58 -16.01 -25.62
N HIS A 69 7.37 -14.74 -25.23
CA HIS A 69 6.25 -13.89 -25.66
C HIS A 69 4.86 -14.53 -25.41
N ASN A 70 4.71 -15.31 -24.34
CA ASN A 70 3.45 -15.91 -23.93
C ASN A 70 3.36 -16.06 -22.40
N VAL A 71 2.23 -16.56 -21.90
CA VAL A 71 1.94 -16.76 -20.48
C VAL A 71 2.00 -18.23 -20.04
N ASP A 72 2.46 -19.14 -20.88
CA ASP A 72 2.38 -20.58 -20.63
C ASP A 72 3.13 -21.02 -19.36
N VAL A 73 4.37 -20.51 -19.20
CA VAL A 73 5.18 -20.80 -17.99
C VAL A 73 4.56 -20.11 -16.77
N THR A 74 4.09 -18.90 -16.92
CA THR A 74 3.43 -18.14 -15.86
C THR A 74 2.21 -18.89 -15.32
N LEU A 75 1.39 -19.46 -16.18
CA LEU A 75 0.24 -20.26 -15.80
C LEU A 75 0.63 -21.61 -15.22
N ARG A 76 1.56 -22.32 -15.85
CA ARG A 76 2.02 -23.65 -15.42
C ARG A 76 2.62 -23.62 -14.03
N GLU A 77 3.46 -22.65 -13.76
CA GLU A 77 4.19 -22.53 -12.50
C GLU A 77 3.49 -21.63 -11.47
N SER A 78 2.32 -21.09 -11.82
CA SER A 78 1.57 -20.12 -11.01
C SER A 78 2.41 -18.93 -10.56
N ILE A 79 3.10 -18.29 -11.52
CA ILE A 79 3.97 -17.13 -11.26
C ILE A 79 3.11 -15.87 -11.14
N GLN A 80 2.57 -15.63 -9.95
CA GLN A 80 1.66 -14.52 -9.66
C GLN A 80 0.45 -14.43 -10.62
N LEU A 81 0.04 -15.58 -11.15
CA LEU A 81 -1.16 -15.76 -11.95
C LEU A 81 -1.69 -17.18 -11.71
N PRO A 82 -2.91 -17.34 -11.17
CA PRO A 82 -3.87 -16.30 -10.83
C PRO A 82 -3.49 -15.47 -9.61
N VAL A 83 -4.01 -14.24 -9.53
CA VAL A 83 -3.85 -13.31 -8.40
C VAL A 83 -5.18 -12.62 -8.10
N ASN A 84 -5.49 -12.44 -6.83
CA ASN A 84 -6.71 -11.78 -6.36
C ASN A 84 -6.39 -10.45 -5.68
N ASP A 85 -7.36 -9.53 -5.63
CA ASP A 85 -7.24 -8.24 -4.94
C ASP A 85 -6.98 -8.44 -3.43
N PRO A 86 -5.84 -7.99 -2.89
CA PRO A 86 -5.51 -8.15 -1.48
C PRO A 86 -6.31 -7.22 -0.56
N THR A 87 -6.86 -6.12 -1.06
CA THR A 87 -7.61 -5.14 -0.23
C THR A 87 -8.86 -5.77 0.36
N LEU A 88 -9.47 -6.71 -0.34
CA LEU A 88 -10.69 -7.39 0.09
C LEU A 88 -10.47 -8.41 1.22
N LEU A 89 -9.24 -8.81 1.48
CA LEU A 89 -8.88 -9.71 2.57
C LEU A 89 -8.79 -9.00 3.92
N VAL A 90 -8.42 -7.72 3.90
CA VAL A 90 -8.10 -6.94 5.10
C VAL A 90 -9.25 -6.93 6.11
N PRO A 91 -10.50 -6.61 5.74
CA PRO A 91 -11.61 -6.60 6.70
C PRO A 91 -11.82 -7.95 7.41
N ALA A 92 -11.68 -9.05 6.68
CA ALA A 92 -11.84 -10.40 7.25
C ALA A 92 -10.72 -10.76 8.24
N MET A 93 -9.49 -10.37 7.94
CA MET A 93 -8.34 -10.57 8.83
C MET A 93 -8.41 -9.64 10.05
N ALA A 94 -8.82 -8.40 9.85
CA ALA A 94 -8.98 -7.41 10.93
C ALA A 94 -10.07 -7.82 11.92
N ALA A 95 -11.13 -8.49 11.45
CA ALA A 95 -12.22 -8.98 12.31
C ALA A 95 -11.80 -10.10 13.28
N VAL A 96 -10.65 -10.71 13.08
CA VAL A 96 -10.13 -11.83 13.91
C VAL A 96 -8.81 -11.50 14.61
N THR A 97 -8.39 -10.23 14.59
CA THR A 97 -7.17 -9.72 15.21
C THR A 97 -7.44 -8.38 15.88
N GLU A 98 -6.63 -8.02 16.88
CA GLU A 98 -6.76 -6.76 17.63
C GLU A 98 -5.60 -5.79 17.36
N ASN A 99 -4.39 -6.31 17.11
CA ASN A 99 -3.16 -5.51 17.05
C ASN A 99 -2.43 -5.60 15.71
N LEU A 100 -2.62 -6.69 14.95
CA LEU A 100 -1.92 -6.90 13.67
C LEU A 100 -2.24 -5.79 12.67
N GLY A 101 -1.19 -5.12 12.16
CA GLY A 101 -1.30 -4.14 11.08
C GLY A 101 -1.34 -4.79 9.69
N PHE A 102 -1.87 -4.08 8.71
CA PHE A 102 -2.00 -4.55 7.32
C PHE A 102 -1.43 -3.55 6.35
N GLY A 103 -0.27 -3.82 5.77
CA GLY A 103 0.29 -3.05 4.66
C GLY A 103 -0.18 -3.64 3.34
N VAL A 104 -0.96 -2.91 2.55
CA VAL A 104 -1.56 -3.43 1.30
C VAL A 104 -1.03 -2.68 0.10
N THR A 105 -0.59 -3.41 -0.91
CA THR A 105 -0.15 -2.83 -2.18
C THR A 105 -1.36 -2.46 -3.03
N VAL A 106 -1.40 -1.21 -3.49
CA VAL A 106 -2.34 -0.75 -4.52
C VAL A 106 -1.59 0.12 -5.52
N ASN A 107 -1.77 -0.20 -6.80
CA ASN A 107 -1.16 0.54 -7.92
C ASN A 107 -1.97 1.81 -8.21
N LEU A 108 -1.35 2.98 -8.01
CA LEU A 108 -2.01 4.27 -8.23
C LEU A 108 -2.20 4.64 -9.70
N THR A 109 -1.40 4.07 -10.64
CA THR A 109 -1.40 4.46 -12.05
C THR A 109 -2.75 4.23 -12.72
N TYR A 110 -3.46 3.20 -12.29
CA TYR A 110 -4.71 2.77 -12.94
C TYR A 110 -5.96 3.05 -12.10
N GLU A 111 -5.82 3.71 -10.95
CA GLU A 111 -6.95 4.06 -10.10
C GLU A 111 -7.15 5.58 -9.99
N GLN A 112 -8.39 6.00 -9.80
CA GLN A 112 -8.71 7.41 -9.55
C GLN A 112 -8.46 7.78 -8.09
N PRO A 113 -7.77 8.90 -7.79
CA PRO A 113 -7.41 9.28 -6.41
C PRO A 113 -8.63 9.44 -5.51
N TYR A 114 -9.73 9.96 -6.03
CA TYR A 114 -10.98 10.17 -5.28
C TYR A 114 -11.56 8.85 -4.74
N LEU A 115 -11.56 7.79 -5.56
CA LEU A 115 -12.07 6.48 -5.16
C LEU A 115 -11.11 5.75 -4.23
N LEU A 116 -9.82 5.89 -4.48
CA LEU A 116 -8.80 5.30 -3.61
C LEU A 116 -8.84 5.93 -2.21
N ALA A 117 -8.98 7.25 -2.11
CA ALA A 117 -9.12 7.94 -0.82
C ALA A 117 -10.27 7.35 0.00
N ARG A 118 -11.45 7.17 -0.61
CA ARG A 118 -12.61 6.56 0.06
C ARG A 118 -12.33 5.13 0.51
N ARG A 119 -11.69 4.31 -0.35
CA ARG A 119 -11.37 2.91 -0.03
C ARG A 119 -10.47 2.82 1.19
N PHE A 120 -9.38 3.60 1.23
CA PHE A 120 -8.46 3.57 2.36
C PHE A 120 -9.05 4.11 3.64
N SER A 121 -9.86 5.18 3.60
CA SER A 121 -10.60 5.62 4.78
C SER A 121 -11.58 4.57 5.29
N THR A 122 -12.25 3.84 4.38
CA THR A 122 -13.12 2.72 4.76
C THR A 122 -12.32 1.60 5.44
N LEU A 123 -11.18 1.21 4.87
CA LEU A 123 -10.31 0.20 5.47
C LEU A 123 -9.76 0.67 6.82
N ASP A 124 -9.41 1.94 6.95
CA ASP A 124 -8.91 2.52 8.19
C ASP A 124 -9.96 2.49 9.30
N HIS A 125 -11.22 2.83 8.99
CA HIS A 125 -12.33 2.66 9.93
C HIS A 125 -12.52 1.21 10.35
N LEU A 126 -12.59 0.27 9.39
CA LEU A 126 -12.84 -1.14 9.65
C LEU A 126 -11.68 -1.81 10.42
N THR A 127 -10.47 -1.36 10.24
CA THR A 127 -9.29 -1.87 10.93
C THR A 127 -8.96 -1.10 12.20
N GLN A 128 -9.70 -0.03 12.51
CA GLN A 128 -9.44 0.83 13.67
C GLN A 128 -8.00 1.38 13.68
N GLY A 129 -7.55 1.91 12.54
CA GLY A 129 -6.23 2.52 12.43
C GLY A 129 -5.08 1.55 12.15
N ARG A 130 -5.36 0.34 11.62
CA ARG A 130 -4.33 -0.68 11.37
C ARG A 130 -4.05 -0.94 9.89
N ILE A 131 -4.39 0.01 9.02
CA ILE A 131 -4.13 -0.09 7.58
C ILE A 131 -2.92 0.75 7.17
N GLY A 132 -2.12 0.23 6.25
CA GLY A 132 -1.09 0.96 5.53
C GLY A 132 -1.18 0.70 4.04
N TRP A 133 -0.71 1.65 3.24
CA TRP A 133 -0.69 1.56 1.79
C TRP A 133 0.73 1.47 1.26
N ASN A 134 1.05 0.38 0.58
CA ASN A 134 2.26 0.27 -0.22
C ASN A 134 2.01 0.88 -1.61
N ILE A 135 2.65 2.00 -1.86
CA ILE A 135 2.48 2.79 -3.07
C ILE A 135 3.35 2.19 -4.18
N VAL A 136 2.71 1.77 -5.26
CA VAL A 136 3.41 1.32 -6.47
C VAL A 136 2.86 2.03 -7.71
N THR A 137 3.74 2.27 -8.68
CA THR A 137 3.39 2.91 -9.95
C THR A 137 3.31 1.90 -11.11
N GLY A 138 3.50 0.61 -10.83
CA GLY A 138 3.51 -0.45 -11.83
C GLY A 138 4.72 -0.39 -12.78
N TYR A 139 4.92 -1.46 -13.56
CA TYR A 139 6.01 -1.53 -14.54
C TYR A 139 5.73 -2.46 -15.72
N LEU A 140 4.66 -3.24 -15.67
CA LEU A 140 4.34 -4.22 -16.70
C LEU A 140 3.57 -3.59 -17.87
N ASP A 141 4.02 -3.82 -19.09
CA ASP A 141 3.30 -3.44 -20.30
C ASP A 141 1.97 -4.17 -20.45
N SER A 142 1.90 -5.42 -19.98
CA SER A 142 0.66 -6.20 -19.94
C SER A 142 -0.43 -5.52 -19.12
N ALA A 143 -0.07 -4.85 -18.01
CA ALA A 143 -1.00 -4.05 -17.23
C ALA A 143 -1.49 -2.83 -18.02
N ALA A 144 -0.58 -2.10 -18.64
CA ALA A 144 -0.92 -0.94 -19.46
C ALA A 144 -1.90 -1.31 -20.58
N ARG A 145 -1.60 -2.40 -21.31
CA ARG A 145 -2.50 -2.90 -22.37
C ARG A 145 -3.87 -3.32 -21.83
N ALA A 146 -3.91 -3.99 -20.67
CA ALA A 146 -5.18 -4.37 -20.03
C ALA A 146 -6.02 -3.17 -19.60
N MET A 147 -5.38 -2.02 -19.35
CA MET A 147 -6.03 -0.74 -19.01
C MET A 147 -6.27 0.17 -20.22
N GLY A 148 -6.11 -0.34 -21.45
CA GLY A 148 -6.40 0.37 -22.69
C GLY A 148 -5.30 1.31 -23.19
N LEU A 149 -4.10 1.21 -22.63
CA LEU A 149 -2.91 1.90 -23.11
C LEU A 149 -2.14 1.00 -24.10
N ASN A 150 -1.38 1.59 -24.99
CA ASN A 150 -0.55 0.82 -25.94
C ASN A 150 0.69 0.23 -25.23
N GLU A 151 1.29 1.01 -24.34
CA GLU A 151 2.50 0.67 -23.58
C GLU A 151 2.46 1.31 -22.20
N GLN A 152 3.38 0.90 -21.34
CA GLN A 152 3.52 1.50 -20.01
C GLN A 152 4.05 2.94 -20.10
N LEU A 153 3.53 3.81 -19.25
CA LEU A 153 4.03 5.18 -19.15
C LEU A 153 5.53 5.20 -18.78
N PRO A 154 6.29 6.18 -19.27
CA PRO A 154 7.69 6.36 -18.89
C PRO A 154 7.88 6.37 -17.38
N HIS A 155 8.99 5.79 -16.91
CA HIS A 155 9.27 5.59 -15.48
C HIS A 155 9.13 6.90 -14.68
N ASP A 156 9.76 7.98 -15.10
CA ASP A 156 9.75 9.22 -14.34
C ASP A 156 8.39 9.94 -14.39
N GLU A 157 7.66 9.83 -15.51
CA GLU A 157 6.30 10.36 -15.62
C GLU A 157 5.34 9.65 -14.63
N ARG A 158 5.49 8.33 -14.41
CA ARG A 158 4.69 7.63 -13.40
C ARG A 158 4.88 8.22 -12.00
N TYR A 159 6.10 8.63 -11.66
CA TYR A 159 6.37 9.28 -10.37
C TYR A 159 5.92 10.75 -10.33
N GLU A 160 5.93 11.49 -11.45
CA GLU A 160 5.32 12.82 -11.50
C GLU A 160 3.82 12.75 -11.24
N ARG A 161 3.15 11.80 -11.90
CA ARG A 161 1.73 11.51 -11.63
C ARG A 161 1.49 11.08 -10.18
N ALA A 162 2.38 10.27 -9.62
CA ALA A 162 2.28 9.84 -8.23
C ALA A 162 2.40 10.99 -7.23
N ASP A 163 3.30 11.95 -7.45
CA ASP A 163 3.41 13.14 -6.60
C ASP A 163 2.10 13.95 -6.60
N GLU A 164 1.53 14.22 -7.78
CA GLU A 164 0.25 14.93 -7.91
C GLU A 164 -0.92 14.13 -7.31
N TYR A 165 -0.90 12.82 -7.49
CA TYR A 165 -1.89 11.92 -6.90
C TYR A 165 -1.89 11.99 -5.37
N LEU A 166 -0.72 11.93 -4.74
CA LEU A 166 -0.57 12.06 -3.28
C LEU A 166 -1.03 13.43 -2.78
N GLU A 167 -0.77 14.51 -3.52
CA GLU A 167 -1.27 15.84 -3.17
C GLU A 167 -2.80 15.86 -3.06
N ILE A 168 -3.48 15.22 -4.01
CA ILE A 168 -4.95 15.09 -3.99
C ILE A 168 -5.41 14.28 -2.78
N LEU A 169 -4.76 13.15 -2.51
CA LEU A 169 -5.10 12.29 -1.37
C LEU A 169 -4.95 13.04 -0.05
N TYR A 170 -3.85 13.79 0.15
CA TYR A 170 -3.67 14.60 1.35
C TYR A 170 -4.76 15.66 1.49
N LYS A 171 -5.14 16.34 0.40
CA LYS A 171 -6.25 17.30 0.42
C LYS A 171 -7.57 16.63 0.84
N LEU A 172 -7.83 15.40 0.37
CA LEU A 172 -9.05 14.66 0.72
C LEU A 172 -9.01 14.17 2.17
N TRP A 173 -7.93 13.51 2.59
CA TRP A 173 -7.83 12.89 3.92
C TRP A 173 -7.67 13.89 5.05
N GLU A 174 -6.85 14.92 4.84
CA GLU A 174 -6.51 15.89 5.89
C GLU A 174 -7.30 17.21 5.79
N GLY A 175 -7.69 17.61 4.58
CA GLY A 175 -8.23 18.94 4.33
C GLY A 175 -9.73 19.01 4.12
N SER A 176 -10.43 17.90 3.83
CA SER A 176 -11.86 17.96 3.52
C SER A 176 -12.75 18.06 4.76
N TRP A 177 -12.40 17.43 5.86
CA TRP A 177 -13.15 17.46 7.12
C TRP A 177 -12.26 17.96 8.26
N GLU A 178 -12.69 19.00 8.97
CA GLU A 178 -11.99 19.47 10.16
C GLU A 178 -12.11 18.52 11.34
N GLN A 179 -11.24 18.69 12.31
CA GLN A 179 -11.31 17.95 13.57
C GLN A 179 -12.59 18.36 14.32
N GLY A 180 -13.44 17.38 14.66
CA GLY A 180 -14.69 17.64 15.37
C GLY A 180 -15.88 17.99 14.46
N ALA A 181 -15.74 18.00 13.14
CA ALA A 181 -16.84 18.24 12.20
C ALA A 181 -18.02 17.28 12.39
N VAL A 182 -17.80 16.06 12.85
CA VAL A 182 -18.83 15.03 13.08
C VAL A 182 -19.37 15.15 14.50
N LEU A 183 -20.61 15.67 14.65
CA LEU A 183 -21.26 15.97 15.92
C LEU A 183 -22.13 14.82 16.46
N ARG A 184 -22.78 14.09 15.56
CA ARG A 184 -23.76 13.02 15.87
C ARG A 184 -24.82 13.45 16.91
N ASP A 185 -25.20 14.73 16.89
CA ASP A 185 -26.26 15.29 17.78
C ASP A 185 -27.61 14.75 17.35
N LYS A 186 -28.12 13.77 18.08
CA LYS A 186 -29.42 13.14 17.83
C LYS A 186 -30.59 14.05 18.23
N VAL A 187 -30.40 14.91 19.21
CA VAL A 187 -31.45 15.82 19.71
C VAL A 187 -31.61 16.99 18.77
N GLY A 188 -30.52 17.66 18.43
CA GLY A 188 -30.52 18.76 17.47
C GLY A 188 -30.67 18.31 16.02
N ARG A 189 -30.61 16.98 15.76
CA ARG A 189 -30.62 16.38 14.40
C ARG A 189 -29.53 16.92 13.49
N VAL A 190 -28.35 17.12 14.06
CA VAL A 190 -27.14 17.55 13.35
C VAL A 190 -26.13 16.42 13.35
N TYR A 191 -25.86 15.81 12.19
CA TYR A 191 -24.86 14.76 12.08
C TYR A 191 -23.44 15.34 12.02
N ALA A 192 -23.23 16.34 11.19
CA ALA A 192 -21.97 17.04 11.03
C ALA A 192 -22.23 18.54 10.85
N ASP A 193 -21.23 19.36 11.22
CA ASP A 193 -21.27 20.80 10.99
C ASP A 193 -20.85 21.12 9.54
N PRO A 194 -21.76 21.62 8.69
CA PRO A 194 -21.44 21.95 7.30
C PRO A 194 -20.32 23.00 7.13
N ALA A 195 -20.13 23.87 8.13
CA ALA A 195 -19.08 24.89 8.09
C ALA A 195 -17.67 24.29 8.25
N GLN A 196 -17.56 23.09 8.78
CA GLN A 196 -16.30 22.37 9.01
C GLN A 196 -16.02 21.28 7.95
N VAL A 197 -16.78 21.25 6.85
CA VAL A 197 -16.59 20.29 5.76
C VAL A 197 -16.36 21.03 4.46
N HIS A 198 -15.17 20.85 3.88
CA HIS A 198 -14.66 21.65 2.78
C HIS A 198 -14.60 20.86 1.48
N GLN A 199 -14.98 21.52 0.39
CA GLN A 199 -14.77 21.00 -0.95
C GLN A 199 -13.30 21.05 -1.32
N VAL A 200 -12.75 19.93 -1.71
CA VAL A 200 -11.39 19.84 -2.28
C VAL A 200 -11.45 20.22 -3.76
N LYS A 201 -10.58 21.14 -4.16
CA LYS A 201 -10.36 21.51 -5.56
C LYS A 201 -8.91 21.30 -5.92
N HIS A 202 -8.69 20.62 -7.03
CA HIS A 202 -7.38 20.39 -7.62
C HIS A 202 -7.48 20.46 -9.14
N ALA A 203 -6.64 21.28 -9.73
CA ALA A 203 -6.49 21.40 -11.18
C ALA A 203 -4.98 21.35 -11.48
N GLY A 204 -4.48 20.15 -11.73
CA GLY A 204 -3.08 19.89 -12.00
C GLY A 204 -2.82 19.49 -13.45
N ARG A 205 -1.62 19.01 -13.70
CA ARG A 205 -1.19 18.53 -15.02
C ARG A 205 -1.88 17.22 -15.40
N TYR A 206 -2.07 16.33 -14.44
CA TYR A 206 -2.53 14.96 -14.67
C TYR A 206 -3.95 14.71 -14.15
N TYR A 207 -4.38 15.47 -13.14
CA TYR A 207 -5.65 15.23 -12.48
C TYR A 207 -6.44 16.52 -12.25
N HIS A 208 -7.77 16.37 -12.38
CA HIS A 208 -8.72 17.41 -12.00
C HIS A 208 -9.72 16.78 -11.04
N VAL A 209 -9.82 17.34 -9.83
CA VAL A 209 -10.74 16.86 -8.79
C VAL A 209 -11.47 18.04 -8.20
N GLU A 210 -12.80 17.94 -8.12
CA GLU A 210 -13.67 18.86 -7.39
C GLU A 210 -14.70 18.03 -6.64
N GLY A 211 -14.64 18.03 -5.30
CA GLY A 211 -15.58 17.24 -4.50
C GLY A 211 -15.23 17.23 -3.02
N TYR A 212 -16.12 16.64 -2.24
CA TYR A 212 -15.91 16.41 -0.81
C TYR A 212 -15.38 15.00 -0.59
N HIS A 213 -14.50 14.81 0.40
CA HIS A 213 -14.17 13.44 0.82
C HIS A 213 -15.43 12.75 1.35
N LEU A 214 -15.72 11.55 0.82
CA LEU A 214 -16.99 10.86 1.10
C LEU A 214 -17.04 10.17 2.46
N ALA A 215 -15.89 9.87 3.05
CA ALA A 215 -15.80 9.29 4.38
C ALA A 215 -15.61 10.39 5.43
N GLU A 216 -16.23 10.22 6.60
CA GLU A 216 -15.84 11.01 7.76
C GLU A 216 -14.38 10.71 8.17
N PRO A 217 -13.70 11.58 8.95
CA PRO A 217 -12.31 11.36 9.34
C PRO A 217 -12.07 9.98 9.95
N SER A 218 -11.22 9.20 9.35
CA SER A 218 -10.80 7.90 9.84
C SER A 218 -9.72 8.03 10.93
N PRO A 219 -9.43 6.99 11.72
CA PRO A 219 -8.49 7.08 12.84
C PRO A 219 -7.10 7.64 12.48
N GLN A 220 -6.56 7.25 11.35
CA GLN A 220 -5.26 7.73 10.87
C GLN A 220 -5.37 8.93 9.94
N ARG A 221 -6.53 9.20 9.33
CA ARG A 221 -6.73 10.06 8.18
C ARG A 221 -5.89 9.59 6.98
N THR A 222 -4.61 9.97 6.94
CA THR A 222 -3.63 9.40 6.01
C THR A 222 -3.16 8.04 6.55
N PRO A 223 -3.34 6.93 5.83
CA PRO A 223 -2.83 5.62 6.25
C PRO A 223 -1.30 5.62 6.29
N VAL A 224 -0.68 4.70 7.02
CA VAL A 224 0.78 4.52 6.99
C VAL A 224 1.24 4.24 5.56
N LEU A 225 2.18 5.03 5.06
CA LEU A 225 2.65 4.96 3.69
C LEU A 225 3.93 4.13 3.58
N PHE A 226 3.84 3.03 2.84
CA PHE A 226 4.97 2.17 2.48
C PHE A 226 5.44 2.44 1.06
N GLN A 227 6.73 2.24 0.80
CA GLN A 227 7.30 2.34 -0.54
C GLN A 227 8.53 1.44 -0.68
N ALA A 228 8.70 0.82 -1.86
CA ALA A 228 9.77 -0.14 -2.14
C ALA A 228 10.63 0.25 -3.36
N GLY A 229 10.61 1.51 -3.81
CA GLY A 229 11.35 1.95 -4.99
C GLY A 229 12.86 2.00 -4.78
N SER A 230 13.60 1.28 -5.61
CA SER A 230 15.06 1.24 -5.58
C SER A 230 15.72 2.24 -6.56
N SER A 231 14.98 2.76 -7.54
CA SER A 231 15.48 3.77 -8.48
C SER A 231 15.74 5.11 -7.79
N GLY A 232 16.64 5.94 -8.34
CA GLY A 232 16.90 7.27 -7.78
C GLY A 232 15.65 8.15 -7.68
N ARG A 233 14.71 8.05 -8.63
CA ARG A 233 13.43 8.75 -8.59
C ARG A 233 12.50 8.17 -7.52
N GLY A 234 12.44 6.83 -7.42
CA GLY A 234 11.68 6.12 -6.38
C GLY A 234 12.18 6.42 -4.97
N GLN A 235 13.49 6.50 -4.77
CA GLN A 235 14.07 6.87 -3.47
C GLN A 235 13.72 8.31 -3.07
N ARG A 236 13.75 9.27 -4.00
CA ARG A 236 13.31 10.66 -3.73
C ARG A 236 11.83 10.73 -3.39
N PHE A 237 10.99 9.96 -4.09
CA PHE A 237 9.57 9.83 -3.78
C PHE A 237 9.35 9.23 -2.38
N ALA A 238 10.07 8.16 -2.03
CA ALA A 238 10.03 7.58 -0.70
C ALA A 238 10.46 8.57 0.39
N ALA A 239 11.55 9.30 0.17
CA ALA A 239 12.03 10.30 1.12
C ALA A 239 11.02 11.42 1.36
N ARG A 240 10.20 11.75 0.37
CA ARG A 240 9.15 12.77 0.47
C ARG A 240 7.90 12.27 1.18
N HIS A 241 7.43 11.07 0.86
CA HIS A 241 6.09 10.59 1.21
C HIS A 241 6.06 9.42 2.19
N ALA A 242 7.04 8.48 2.12
CA ALA A 242 6.95 7.24 2.87
C ALA A 242 7.24 7.41 4.37
N GLU A 243 6.61 6.56 5.18
CA GLU A 243 6.91 6.34 6.60
C GLU A 243 7.63 5.01 6.80
N CYS A 244 7.42 4.07 5.88
CA CYS A 244 8.07 2.76 5.86
C CYS A 244 8.67 2.52 4.48
N VAL A 245 9.93 2.09 4.44
CA VAL A 245 10.63 1.71 3.20
C VAL A 245 11.10 0.29 3.30
N PHE A 246 10.75 -0.51 2.29
CA PHE A 246 11.23 -1.88 2.16
C PHE A 246 12.44 -1.92 1.24
N ILE A 247 13.52 -2.58 1.68
CA ILE A 247 14.74 -2.80 0.90
C ILE A 247 15.10 -4.28 0.88
N SER A 248 15.71 -4.73 -0.23
CA SER A 248 16.23 -6.09 -0.37
C SER A 248 17.69 -6.05 -0.85
N PRO A 249 18.62 -5.63 0.00
CA PRO A 249 20.02 -5.50 -0.39
C PRO A 249 20.67 -6.89 -0.49
N PRO A 250 21.60 -7.11 -1.45
CA PRO A 250 22.27 -8.39 -1.63
C PRO A 250 23.26 -8.72 -0.50
N ASN A 251 23.66 -7.72 0.28
CA ASN A 251 24.55 -7.88 1.42
C ASN A 251 24.48 -6.68 2.38
N ARG A 252 25.11 -6.83 3.55
CA ARG A 252 25.10 -5.83 4.62
C ARG A 252 25.75 -4.49 4.22
N ALA A 253 26.78 -4.51 3.38
CA ALA A 253 27.47 -3.28 2.98
C ALA A 253 26.57 -2.42 2.08
N VAL A 254 25.94 -3.03 1.08
CA VAL A 254 24.94 -2.37 0.22
C VAL A 254 23.75 -1.88 1.04
N GLY A 255 23.26 -2.68 1.98
CA GLY A 255 22.14 -2.27 2.85
C GLY A 255 22.46 -1.04 3.69
N ARG A 256 23.66 -0.96 4.28
CA ARG A 256 24.12 0.22 5.02
C ARG A 256 24.16 1.47 4.13
N GLU A 257 24.69 1.33 2.93
CA GLU A 257 24.78 2.43 1.97
C GLU A 257 23.39 2.91 1.53
N THR A 258 22.49 1.98 1.22
CA THR A 258 21.09 2.30 0.87
C THR A 258 20.40 3.08 2.01
N VAL A 259 20.58 2.63 3.25
CA VAL A 259 19.98 3.33 4.40
C VAL A 259 20.62 4.70 4.59
N ARG A 260 21.96 4.83 4.43
CA ARG A 260 22.65 6.12 4.52
C ARG A 260 22.10 7.11 3.49
N THR A 261 22.03 6.71 2.24
CA THR A 261 21.49 7.53 1.15
C THR A 261 20.03 7.95 1.42
N LEU A 262 19.20 7.03 1.90
CA LEU A 262 17.82 7.35 2.27
C LEU A 262 17.77 8.42 3.38
N ARG A 263 18.63 8.31 4.42
CA ARG A 263 18.68 9.29 5.52
C ARG A 263 19.10 10.68 5.02
N GLU A 264 20.06 10.75 4.10
CA GLU A 264 20.49 12.00 3.46
C GLU A 264 19.35 12.63 2.63
N GLN A 265 18.63 11.82 1.86
CA GLN A 265 17.48 12.28 1.07
C GLN A 265 16.31 12.74 1.94
N LEU A 266 16.08 12.13 3.11
CA LEU A 266 15.09 12.60 4.08
C LEU A 266 15.41 14.02 4.56
N VAL A 267 16.68 14.27 4.91
CA VAL A 267 17.12 15.63 5.31
C VAL A 267 16.94 16.62 4.18
N GLN A 268 17.27 16.25 2.94
CA GLN A 268 17.06 17.11 1.75
C GLN A 268 15.57 17.40 1.52
N ALA A 269 14.69 16.47 1.88
CA ALA A 269 13.24 16.64 1.83
C ALA A 269 12.65 17.39 3.06
N GLY A 270 13.50 17.91 3.96
CA GLY A 270 13.07 18.64 5.16
C GLY A 270 12.56 17.75 6.29
N ARG A 271 12.85 16.44 6.25
CA ARG A 271 12.43 15.46 7.26
C ARG A 271 13.60 15.05 8.15
N ARG A 272 13.28 14.47 9.31
CA ARG A 272 14.32 13.93 10.19
C ARG A 272 14.80 12.57 9.68
N PRO A 273 16.07 12.20 9.87
CA PRO A 273 16.59 10.89 9.44
C PRO A 273 15.82 9.69 9.98
N ASP A 274 15.20 9.80 11.15
CA ASP A 274 14.49 8.71 11.82
C ASP A 274 12.98 8.66 11.54
N ASP A 275 12.45 9.56 10.71
CA ASP A 275 11.02 9.61 10.37
C ASP A 275 10.57 8.40 9.55
N VAL A 276 11.51 7.67 8.93
CA VAL A 276 11.20 6.51 8.12
C VAL A 276 11.74 5.23 8.77
N LYS A 277 10.88 4.23 8.90
CA LYS A 277 11.26 2.86 9.28
C LYS A 277 11.75 2.10 8.05
N VAL A 278 12.86 1.39 8.18
CA VAL A 278 13.41 0.58 7.08
C VAL A 278 13.22 -0.89 7.41
N PHE A 279 12.48 -1.57 6.55
CA PHE A 279 12.28 -3.01 6.58
C PHE A 279 13.21 -3.68 5.60
N VAL A 280 13.82 -4.77 6.01
CA VAL A 280 14.77 -5.57 5.20
C VAL A 280 14.17 -6.95 5.00
N GLY A 281 14.11 -7.42 3.76
CA GLY A 281 13.77 -8.80 3.46
C GLY A 281 14.82 -9.76 4.02
N ALA A 282 14.39 -10.81 4.73
CA ALA A 282 15.24 -11.83 5.34
C ALA A 282 14.75 -13.23 4.98
#